data_d9f81ff93457aecd48018be98231a573
#
_entry.id   d9f81ff93457aecd48018be98231a573
#
_cell.length_a   1.000
_cell.length_b   1.000
_cell.length_c   1.000
_cell.angle_alpha   90.00
_cell.angle_beta   90.00
_cell.angle_gamma   90.00
#
_symmetry.space_group_name_H-M   'P 1'
#
loop_
_entity.id
_entity.type
_entity.pdbx_description
1 polymer ?
#
loop_
_entity_poly.entity_id
_entity_poly.type
_entity_poly.pdbx_seq_one_letter_code
_entity_poly.pdbx_strand_id
1 'polypeptide(L)'
;RNNVALCIAEGFEKDFSILCKDNQKVADAITTGLNMERFYVADIKGDIAGVLAISDCNGRAARAEKASLKKHFGFIKGIIGTFILKEEFEKQLEYPITTGYIEFVAVRKKYRKQGIAATMLQESMLLTNYQDFVLDVTDINNNAIKCYTSIGFEEFKRIPEKHGKQKGFNEKIFMRYCHK
;
A
#
# COMPACT_ATOMS: atom_id res chain seq x y z
N ARG A 1 -0.22 -2.25 15.76
CA ARG A 1 -1.10 -1.50 14.84
C ARG A 1 -0.53 -0.10 14.58
N ASN A 2 -0.25 0.72 15.59
CA ASN A 2 0.24 2.10 15.41
C ASN A 2 1.57 2.18 14.63
N ASN A 3 2.52 1.29 14.92
CA ASN A 3 3.80 1.25 14.20
C ASN A 3 3.64 0.81 12.73
N VAL A 4 2.64 -0.03 12.41
CA VAL A 4 2.28 -0.37 11.02
C VAL A 4 1.73 0.86 10.31
N ALA A 5 0.77 1.56 10.92
CA ALA A 5 0.22 2.80 10.38
C ALA A 5 1.30 3.87 10.16
N LEU A 6 2.25 4.01 11.09
CA LEU A 6 3.36 4.95 10.94
C LEU A 6 4.30 4.57 9.80
N CYS A 7 4.60 3.27 9.62
CA CYS A 7 5.39 2.79 8.49
C CYS A 7 4.70 3.08 7.14
N ILE A 8 3.37 2.91 7.07
CA ILE A 8 2.56 3.29 5.91
C ILE A 8 2.65 4.80 5.67
N ALA A 9 2.40 5.62 6.69
CA ALA A 9 2.44 7.08 6.57
C ALA A 9 3.80 7.60 6.07
N GLU A 10 4.91 7.05 6.59
CA GLU A 10 6.27 7.37 6.13
C GLU A 10 6.55 6.87 4.71
N GLY A 11 6.02 5.69 4.35
CA GLY A 11 6.22 5.08 3.03
C GLY A 11 5.50 5.85 1.92
N PHE A 12 4.31 6.33 2.22
CA PHE A 12 3.41 7.05 1.31
C PHE A 12 3.29 8.55 1.66
N GLU A 13 4.35 9.14 2.23
CA GLU A 13 4.40 10.54 2.65
C GLU A 13 3.97 11.52 1.55
N LYS A 14 4.35 11.26 0.29
CA LYS A 14 3.98 12.09 -0.84
C LYS A 14 2.48 12.04 -1.12
N ASP A 15 1.89 10.84 -1.09
CA ASP A 15 0.48 10.61 -1.39
C ASP A 15 -0.41 11.23 -0.32
N PHE A 16 -0.04 11.09 0.96
CA PHE A 16 -0.76 11.71 2.07
C PHE A 16 -0.52 13.22 2.21
N SER A 17 0.53 13.78 1.60
CA SER A 17 0.92 15.19 1.79
C SER A 17 -0.16 16.19 1.39
N ILE A 18 -1.07 15.82 0.49
CA ILE A 18 -2.23 16.64 0.10
C ILE A 18 -3.22 16.82 1.27
N LEU A 19 -3.31 15.85 2.17
CA LEU A 19 -4.17 15.88 3.35
C LEU A 19 -3.42 16.41 4.57
N CYS A 20 -2.25 15.84 4.85
CA CYS A 20 -1.44 16.17 6.02
C CYS A 20 0.04 15.82 5.77
N LYS A 21 0.95 16.71 6.18
CA LYS A 21 2.42 16.50 6.10
C LYS A 21 3.00 15.86 7.35
N ASP A 22 2.22 15.73 8.41
CA ASP A 22 2.63 15.14 9.70
C ASP A 22 2.32 13.63 9.64
N ASN A 23 3.38 12.81 9.52
CA ASN A 23 3.25 11.36 9.41
C ASN A 23 2.60 10.73 10.64
N GLN A 24 2.79 11.30 11.85
CA GLN A 24 2.13 10.79 13.04
C GLN A 24 0.62 11.03 12.99
N LYS A 25 0.18 12.21 12.59
CA LYS A 25 -1.25 12.50 12.39
C LYS A 25 -1.87 11.65 11.31
N VAL A 26 -1.13 11.38 10.22
CA VAL A 26 -1.59 10.45 9.17
C VAL A 26 -1.75 9.05 9.75
N ALA A 27 -0.75 8.55 10.47
CA ALA A 27 -0.79 7.24 11.11
C ALA A 27 -1.99 7.12 12.06
N ASP A 28 -2.20 8.10 12.95
CA ASP A 28 -3.32 8.13 13.89
C ASP A 28 -4.67 8.12 13.15
N ALA A 29 -4.76 8.85 12.02
CA ALA A 29 -5.98 8.96 11.22
C ALA A 29 -6.36 7.64 10.53
N ILE A 30 -5.38 6.86 10.04
CA ILE A 30 -5.63 5.61 9.29
C ILE A 30 -5.65 4.37 10.17
N THR A 31 -5.06 4.41 11.37
CA THR A 31 -4.87 3.24 12.27
C THR A 31 -6.14 2.43 12.48
N THR A 32 -7.28 3.08 12.70
CA THR A 32 -8.57 2.40 12.98
C THR A 32 -9.14 1.68 11.76
N GLY A 33 -8.78 2.12 10.56
CA GLY A 33 -9.23 1.53 9.30
C GLY A 33 -8.42 0.33 8.83
N LEU A 34 -7.27 0.01 9.47
CA LEU A 34 -6.42 -1.10 9.06
C LEU A 34 -6.97 -2.45 9.52
N ASN A 35 -7.10 -3.41 8.60
CA ASN A 35 -7.36 -4.82 8.91
C ASN A 35 -6.02 -5.55 9.11
N MET A 36 -5.62 -5.69 10.38
CA MET A 36 -4.29 -6.20 10.75
C MET A 36 -4.06 -7.66 10.35
N GLU A 37 -5.11 -8.45 10.13
CA GLU A 37 -4.98 -9.85 9.69
C GLU A 37 -4.41 -9.99 8.28
N ARG A 38 -4.44 -8.89 7.50
CA ARG A 38 -3.94 -8.85 6.12
C ARG A 38 -2.52 -8.28 6.01
N PHE A 39 -1.93 -7.82 7.13
CA PHE A 39 -0.62 -7.19 7.13
C PHE A 39 0.50 -8.15 7.51
N TYR A 40 1.59 -8.04 6.78
CA TYR A 40 2.89 -8.67 7.04
C TYR A 40 3.90 -7.58 7.39
N VAL A 41 4.78 -7.86 8.32
CA VAL A 41 5.77 -6.89 8.80
C VAL A 41 7.18 -7.47 8.78
N ALA A 42 8.16 -6.67 8.41
CA ALA A 42 9.55 -6.96 8.68
C ALA A 42 9.92 -6.31 10.02
N ASP A 43 10.19 -7.15 11.01
CA ASP A 43 10.68 -6.71 12.33
C ASP A 43 12.20 -6.85 12.41
N ILE A 44 12.88 -5.80 12.81
CA ILE A 44 14.32 -5.80 13.08
C ILE A 44 14.53 -5.37 14.53
N LYS A 45 14.77 -6.34 15.40
CA LYS A 45 15.04 -6.12 16.83
C LYS A 45 13.93 -5.31 17.54
N GLY A 46 12.66 -5.62 17.23
CA GLY A 46 11.49 -4.96 17.83
C GLY A 46 11.08 -3.65 17.15
N ASP A 47 11.75 -3.25 16.06
CA ASP A 47 11.36 -2.08 15.27
C ASP A 47 10.81 -2.53 13.91
N ILE A 48 9.61 -2.07 13.55
CA ILE A 48 8.99 -2.35 12.26
C ILE A 48 9.78 -1.62 11.17
N ALA A 49 10.55 -2.39 10.39
CA ALA A 49 11.37 -1.90 9.30
C ALA A 49 10.59 -1.73 8.00
N GLY A 50 9.59 -2.58 7.78
CA GLY A 50 8.74 -2.53 6.60
C GLY A 50 7.40 -3.21 6.84
N VAL A 51 6.45 -2.91 5.97
CA VAL A 51 5.10 -3.49 5.96
C VAL A 51 4.66 -3.76 4.53
N LEU A 52 3.79 -4.72 4.35
CA LEU A 52 2.94 -4.90 3.18
C LEU A 52 1.62 -5.53 3.60
N ALA A 53 0.62 -5.48 2.73
CA ALA A 53 -0.64 -6.19 2.95
C ALA A 53 -1.02 -7.03 1.72
N ILE A 54 -1.79 -8.09 1.94
CA ILE A 54 -2.37 -8.90 0.86
C ILE A 54 -3.88 -8.89 1.03
N SER A 55 -4.56 -8.32 0.05
CA SER A 55 -6.01 -8.25 -0.11
C SER A 55 -6.49 -9.27 -1.15
N ASP A 56 -7.79 -9.51 -1.21
CA ASP A 56 -8.43 -10.36 -2.21
C ASP A 56 -9.84 -9.85 -2.55
N CYS A 57 -10.58 -10.58 -3.37
CA CYS A 57 -11.95 -10.22 -3.74
C CYS A 57 -12.93 -10.20 -2.54
N ASN A 58 -12.61 -10.84 -1.41
CA ASN A 58 -13.44 -10.88 -0.20
C ASN A 58 -13.20 -9.71 0.72
N GLY A 59 -12.09 -8.95 0.56
CA GLY A 59 -11.83 -7.77 1.37
C GLY A 59 -10.48 -7.12 1.16
N ARG A 60 -10.45 -5.86 1.57
CA ARG A 60 -9.26 -5.00 1.49
C ARG A 60 -8.54 -4.91 2.85
N ALA A 61 -7.26 -4.60 2.81
CA ALA A 61 -6.44 -4.42 4.02
C ALA A 61 -6.73 -3.11 4.76
N ALA A 62 -7.37 -2.14 4.11
CA ALA A 62 -7.71 -0.87 4.75
C ALA A 62 -9.07 -0.34 4.27
N ARG A 63 -9.67 0.51 5.10
CA ARG A 63 -10.88 1.28 4.80
C ARG A 63 -10.74 2.71 5.31
N ALA A 64 -11.50 3.63 4.74
CA ALA A 64 -11.52 5.04 5.14
C ALA A 64 -12.48 5.28 6.30
N GLU A 65 -11.95 5.40 7.51
CA GLU A 65 -12.74 5.69 8.72
C GLU A 65 -13.02 7.19 8.85
N LYS A 66 -14.19 7.63 8.36
CA LYS A 66 -14.59 9.04 8.29
C LYS A 66 -14.48 9.79 9.62
N ALA A 67 -14.83 9.14 10.73
CA ALA A 67 -14.75 9.76 12.06
C ALA A 67 -13.31 10.05 12.45
N SER A 68 -12.41 9.07 12.23
CA SER A 68 -10.98 9.21 12.50
C SER A 68 -10.33 10.28 11.63
N LEU A 69 -10.61 10.26 10.32
CA LEU A 69 -10.08 11.25 9.38
C LEU A 69 -10.51 12.68 9.74
N LYS A 70 -11.78 12.89 10.12
CA LYS A 70 -12.27 14.20 10.61
C LYS A 70 -11.59 14.62 11.90
N LYS A 71 -11.39 13.70 12.83
CA LYS A 71 -10.74 13.96 14.11
C LYS A 71 -9.31 14.47 13.92
N HIS A 72 -8.55 13.85 13.03
CA HIS A 72 -7.11 14.13 12.88
C HIS A 72 -6.81 15.19 11.81
N PHE A 73 -7.60 15.29 10.75
CA PHE A 73 -7.36 16.29 9.67
C PHE A 73 -8.29 17.51 9.74
N GLY A 74 -9.27 17.51 10.66
CA GLY A 74 -10.32 18.53 10.73
C GLY A 74 -11.48 18.23 9.79
N PHE A 75 -12.58 18.96 9.94
CA PHE A 75 -13.86 18.64 9.30
C PHE A 75 -13.76 18.59 7.76
N ILE A 76 -13.24 19.64 7.13
CA ILE A 76 -13.20 19.77 5.66
C ILE A 76 -12.22 18.76 5.06
N LYS A 77 -10.95 18.77 5.52
CA LYS A 77 -9.92 17.84 5.03
C LYS A 77 -10.28 16.39 5.34
N GLY A 78 -10.95 16.11 6.45
CA GLY A 78 -11.41 14.76 6.81
C GLY A 78 -12.51 14.25 5.86
N ILE A 79 -13.40 15.11 5.36
CA ILE A 79 -14.40 14.72 4.34
C ILE A 79 -13.69 14.43 3.01
N ILE A 80 -12.82 15.34 2.56
CA ILE A 80 -12.05 15.16 1.32
C ILE A 80 -11.21 13.88 1.39
N GLY A 81 -10.49 13.69 2.51
CA GLY A 81 -9.68 12.50 2.76
C GLY A 81 -10.51 11.22 2.75
N THR A 82 -11.72 11.25 3.33
CA THR A 82 -12.62 10.08 3.28
C THR A 82 -12.96 9.71 1.84
N PHE A 83 -13.27 10.69 0.99
CA PHE A 83 -13.59 10.43 -0.41
C PHE A 83 -12.40 9.84 -1.18
N ILE A 84 -11.21 10.47 -1.05
CA ILE A 84 -9.98 10.02 -1.72
C ILE A 84 -9.60 8.60 -1.27
N LEU A 85 -9.59 8.35 0.04
CA LEU A 85 -9.14 7.06 0.59
C LEU A 85 -10.16 5.94 0.37
N LYS A 86 -11.45 6.25 0.25
CA LYS A 86 -12.46 5.27 -0.17
C LYS A 86 -12.21 4.77 -1.59
N GLU A 87 -11.96 5.67 -2.51
CA GLU A 87 -11.62 5.32 -3.90
C GLU A 87 -10.40 4.40 -3.97
N GLU A 88 -9.40 4.65 -3.13
CA GLU A 88 -8.14 3.87 -3.14
C GLU A 88 -8.25 2.57 -2.33
N PHE A 89 -8.86 2.59 -1.15
CA PHE A 89 -8.81 1.48 -0.19
C PHE A 89 -10.05 0.56 -0.25
N GLU A 90 -11.18 1.02 -0.76
CA GLU A 90 -12.44 0.26 -0.69
C GLU A 90 -12.93 -0.19 -2.06
N LYS A 91 -12.23 0.17 -3.15
CA LYS A 91 -12.58 -0.33 -4.48
C LYS A 91 -12.50 -1.85 -4.50
N GLN A 92 -13.59 -2.49 -4.92
CA GLN A 92 -13.65 -3.95 -5.04
C GLN A 92 -12.58 -4.44 -6.04
N LEU A 93 -11.90 -5.51 -5.66
CA LEU A 93 -10.92 -6.17 -6.52
C LEU A 93 -11.63 -7.18 -7.42
N GLU A 94 -11.51 -6.98 -8.72
CA GLU A 94 -12.11 -7.82 -9.75
C GLU A 94 -11.14 -8.95 -10.19
N TYR A 95 -10.52 -9.62 -9.20
CA TYR A 95 -9.64 -10.75 -9.42
C TYR A 95 -10.26 -12.04 -8.88
N PRO A 96 -9.89 -13.23 -9.41
CA PRO A 96 -10.30 -14.51 -8.82
C PRO A 96 -9.91 -14.63 -7.34
N ILE A 97 -10.62 -15.47 -6.60
CA ILE A 97 -10.32 -15.76 -5.17
C ILE A 97 -8.92 -16.34 -4.97
N THR A 98 -8.34 -16.90 -6.03
CA THR A 98 -6.98 -17.46 -6.04
C THR A 98 -5.89 -16.40 -6.24
N THR A 99 -6.27 -15.13 -6.43
CA THR A 99 -5.33 -14.02 -6.66
C THR A 99 -5.19 -13.17 -5.41
N GLY A 100 -3.96 -13.03 -4.91
CA GLY A 100 -3.60 -12.07 -3.87
C GLY A 100 -3.27 -10.69 -4.48
N TYR A 101 -3.88 -9.63 -3.95
CA TYR A 101 -3.57 -8.26 -4.35
C TYR A 101 -2.67 -7.61 -3.31
N ILE A 102 -1.41 -7.35 -3.67
CA ILE A 102 -0.41 -6.78 -2.76
C ILE A 102 -0.54 -5.27 -2.74
N GLU A 103 -0.67 -4.73 -1.54
CA GLU A 103 -0.80 -3.29 -1.30
C GLU A 103 0.02 -2.84 -0.09
N PHE A 104 0.22 -1.53 0.08
CA PHE A 104 0.96 -0.92 1.19
C PHE A 104 2.41 -1.38 1.33
N VAL A 105 3.09 -1.73 0.23
CA VAL A 105 4.52 -2.09 0.29
C VAL A 105 5.34 -0.86 0.69
N ALA A 106 5.80 -0.82 1.92
CA ALA A 106 6.56 0.29 2.48
C ALA A 106 7.75 -0.20 3.32
N VAL A 107 8.89 0.48 3.16
CA VAL A 107 10.08 0.28 4.00
C VAL A 107 10.50 1.64 4.54
N ARG A 108 10.68 1.73 5.86
CA ARG A 108 11.11 2.96 6.55
C ARG A 108 12.45 3.44 6.04
N LYS A 109 12.64 4.76 5.93
CA LYS A 109 13.81 5.39 5.27
C LYS A 109 15.15 4.81 5.74
N LYS A 110 15.32 4.57 7.05
CA LYS A 110 16.57 4.04 7.65
C LYS A 110 16.90 2.59 7.28
N TYR A 111 15.92 1.84 6.77
CA TYR A 111 16.07 0.44 6.39
C TYR A 111 16.01 0.18 4.88
N ARG A 112 15.91 1.24 4.07
CA ARG A 112 15.87 1.11 2.60
C ARG A 112 17.19 0.64 2.03
N LYS A 113 17.17 0.12 0.80
CA LYS A 113 18.33 -0.40 0.04
C LYS A 113 19.03 -1.60 0.70
N GLN A 114 18.33 -2.34 1.57
CA GLN A 114 18.81 -3.55 2.25
C GLN A 114 18.06 -4.83 1.80
N GLY A 115 17.31 -4.78 0.69
CA GLY A 115 16.56 -5.93 0.18
C GLY A 115 15.24 -6.22 0.90
N ILE A 116 14.91 -5.51 1.99
CA ILE A 116 13.76 -5.80 2.87
C ILE A 116 12.45 -5.93 2.09
N ALA A 117 12.16 -5.03 1.14
CA ALA A 117 10.92 -5.10 0.36
C ALA A 117 10.83 -6.40 -0.46
N ALA A 118 11.92 -6.80 -1.11
CA ALA A 118 11.96 -8.04 -1.89
C ALA A 118 11.78 -9.28 -0.99
N THR A 119 12.49 -9.34 0.13
CA THR A 119 12.35 -10.43 1.11
C THR A 119 10.93 -10.51 1.65
N MET A 120 10.35 -9.38 2.09
CA MET A 120 8.96 -9.36 2.58
C MET A 120 7.97 -9.87 1.54
N LEU A 121 8.10 -9.45 0.28
CA LEU A 121 7.24 -9.92 -0.81
C LEU A 121 7.36 -11.42 -1.00
N GLN A 122 8.58 -11.94 -1.13
CA GLN A 122 8.82 -13.37 -1.33
C GLN A 122 8.29 -14.20 -0.15
N GLU A 123 8.61 -13.84 1.08
CA GLU A 123 8.16 -14.56 2.28
C GLU A 123 6.63 -14.49 2.46
N SER A 124 6.02 -13.31 2.27
CA SER A 124 4.57 -13.20 2.44
C SER A 124 3.79 -13.97 1.38
N MET A 125 4.29 -14.04 0.14
CA MET A 125 3.68 -14.85 -0.91
C MET A 125 3.75 -16.35 -0.58
N LEU A 126 4.84 -16.83 0.03
CA LEU A 126 4.99 -18.22 0.47
C LEU A 126 4.08 -18.58 1.67
N LEU A 127 3.72 -17.62 2.50
CA LEU A 127 2.85 -17.81 3.67
C LEU A 127 1.36 -17.87 3.32
N THR A 128 0.99 -17.69 2.05
CA THR A 128 -0.40 -17.68 1.59
C THR A 128 -0.65 -18.77 0.53
N ASN A 129 -1.93 -19.07 0.30
CA ASN A 129 -2.34 -20.10 -0.67
C ASN A 129 -2.82 -19.51 -2.01
N TYR A 130 -2.47 -18.25 -2.33
CA TYR A 130 -2.82 -17.68 -3.62
C TYR A 130 -1.96 -18.29 -4.73
N GLN A 131 -2.56 -18.48 -5.90
CA GLN A 131 -1.88 -19.03 -7.08
C GLN A 131 -1.09 -17.98 -7.84
N ASP A 132 -1.59 -16.75 -7.81
CA ASP A 132 -0.94 -15.60 -8.41
C ASP A 132 -1.10 -14.35 -7.53
N PHE A 133 -0.23 -13.38 -7.79
CA PHE A 133 -0.24 -12.10 -7.09
C PHE A 133 -0.26 -10.95 -8.07
N VAL A 134 -1.02 -9.92 -7.74
CA VAL A 134 -1.09 -8.68 -8.52
C VAL A 134 -0.76 -7.51 -7.59
N LEU A 135 -0.09 -6.52 -8.14
CA LEU A 135 0.11 -5.22 -7.51
C LEU A 135 0.01 -4.10 -8.55
N ASP A 136 -0.16 -2.87 -8.10
CA ASP A 136 0.03 -1.71 -8.96
C ASP A 136 1.12 -0.78 -8.42
N VAL A 137 1.74 -0.06 -9.34
CA VAL A 137 2.82 0.89 -9.06
C VAL A 137 2.71 2.07 -10.01
N THR A 138 3.08 3.26 -9.55
CA THR A 138 3.12 4.44 -10.42
C THR A 138 4.31 4.37 -11.38
N ASP A 139 4.15 4.86 -12.60
CA ASP A 139 5.16 4.87 -13.68
C ASP A 139 6.47 5.56 -13.29
N ILE A 140 6.43 6.47 -12.32
CA ILE A 140 7.60 7.19 -11.81
C ILE A 140 8.36 6.45 -10.70
N ASN A 141 7.80 5.38 -10.11
CA ASN A 141 8.44 4.65 -9.01
C ASN A 141 9.40 3.56 -9.53
N ASN A 142 10.45 4.00 -10.23
CA ASN A 142 11.45 3.10 -10.83
C ASN A 142 12.09 2.12 -9.83
N ASN A 143 12.22 2.51 -8.55
CA ASN A 143 12.81 1.63 -7.53
C ASN A 143 11.87 0.46 -7.19
N ALA A 144 10.59 0.72 -7.06
CA ALA A 144 9.59 -0.32 -6.83
C ALA A 144 9.46 -1.24 -8.05
N ILE A 145 9.37 -0.67 -9.26
CA ILE A 145 9.31 -1.45 -10.51
C ILE A 145 10.51 -2.40 -10.61
N LYS A 146 11.74 -1.90 -10.40
CA LYS A 146 12.95 -2.74 -10.41
C LYS A 146 12.90 -3.84 -9.34
N CYS A 147 12.43 -3.53 -8.13
CA CYS A 147 12.26 -4.51 -7.06
C CYS A 147 11.29 -5.61 -7.48
N TYR A 148 10.11 -5.26 -7.96
CA TYR A 148 9.08 -6.21 -8.37
C TYR A 148 9.53 -7.08 -9.55
N THR A 149 10.14 -6.47 -10.57
CA THR A 149 10.71 -7.23 -11.70
C THR A 149 11.80 -8.20 -11.25
N SER A 150 12.67 -7.81 -10.30
CA SER A 150 13.76 -8.67 -9.82
C SER A 150 13.28 -9.94 -9.09
N ILE A 151 12.05 -9.94 -8.56
CA ILE A 151 11.44 -11.10 -7.90
C ILE A 151 10.46 -11.86 -8.79
N GLY A 152 10.31 -11.44 -10.06
CA GLY A 152 9.55 -12.17 -11.07
C GLY A 152 8.17 -11.60 -11.39
N PHE A 153 7.82 -10.41 -10.90
CA PHE A 153 6.61 -9.73 -11.38
C PHE A 153 6.82 -9.22 -12.81
N GLU A 154 5.81 -9.43 -13.64
CA GLU A 154 5.76 -8.97 -15.03
C GLU A 154 4.62 -7.97 -15.23
N GLU A 155 4.87 -6.92 -15.98
CA GLU A 155 3.83 -5.95 -16.34
C GLU A 155 2.81 -6.62 -17.28
N PHE A 156 1.51 -6.42 -16.99
CA PHE A 156 0.44 -6.94 -17.85
C PHE A 156 -0.60 -5.88 -18.24
N LYS A 157 -0.61 -4.71 -17.58
CA LYS A 157 -1.60 -3.66 -17.86
C LYS A 157 -1.09 -2.30 -17.40
N ARG A 158 -1.45 -1.26 -18.14
CA ARG A 158 -1.30 0.16 -17.72
C ARG A 158 -2.63 0.87 -17.75
N ILE A 159 -2.85 1.75 -16.81
CA ILE A 159 -4.03 2.61 -16.76
C ILE A 159 -3.57 4.05 -16.62
N PRO A 160 -3.93 4.95 -17.59
CA PRO A 160 -3.64 6.36 -17.47
C PRO A 160 -4.32 6.98 -16.24
N GLU A 161 -3.58 7.82 -15.52
CA GLU A 161 -4.11 8.57 -14.38
C GLU A 161 -4.81 9.85 -14.86
N LYS A 162 -6.12 9.94 -14.60
CA LYS A 162 -6.93 11.10 -15.04
C LYS A 162 -6.45 12.45 -14.49
N HIS A 163 -5.85 12.44 -13.31
CA HIS A 163 -5.35 13.62 -12.60
C HIS A 163 -3.83 13.61 -12.46
N GLY A 164 -3.11 13.07 -13.44
CA GLY A 164 -1.66 12.85 -13.40
C GLY A 164 -0.84 14.09 -13.05
N LYS A 165 -1.18 15.26 -13.62
CA LYS A 165 -0.50 16.53 -13.30
C LYS A 165 -0.57 16.90 -11.81
N GLN A 166 -1.70 16.60 -11.15
CA GLN A 166 -1.90 16.93 -9.73
C GLN A 166 -1.28 15.87 -8.82
N LYS A 167 -1.32 14.60 -9.24
CA LYS A 167 -0.77 13.47 -8.50
C LYS A 167 0.73 13.25 -8.76
N GLY A 168 1.29 13.86 -9.81
CA GLY A 168 2.71 13.80 -10.15
C GLY A 168 3.16 12.49 -10.80
N PHE A 169 2.25 11.70 -11.38
CA PHE A 169 2.54 10.52 -12.19
C PHE A 169 1.48 10.38 -13.30
N ASN A 170 1.83 9.69 -14.41
CA ASN A 170 0.95 9.63 -15.58
C ASN A 170 0.14 8.33 -15.67
N GLU A 171 0.68 7.22 -15.18
CA GLU A 171 0.08 5.89 -15.32
C GLU A 171 0.27 5.05 -14.06
N LYS A 172 -0.71 4.19 -13.78
CA LYS A 172 -0.56 3.03 -12.89
C LYS A 172 -0.19 1.81 -13.74
N ILE A 173 0.93 1.17 -13.40
CA ILE A 173 1.42 -0.06 -13.99
C ILE A 173 0.98 -1.21 -13.11
N PHE A 174 0.22 -2.16 -13.67
CA PHE A 174 -0.20 -3.37 -13.00
C PHE A 174 0.77 -4.50 -13.34
N MET A 175 1.29 -5.14 -12.33
CA MET A 175 2.24 -6.24 -12.47
C MET A 175 1.68 -7.51 -11.81
N ARG A 176 2.01 -8.68 -12.39
CA ARG A 176 1.57 -9.99 -11.92
C ARG A 176 2.77 -10.91 -11.70
N TYR A 177 2.69 -11.70 -10.64
CA TYR A 177 3.55 -12.83 -10.35
C TYR A 177 2.70 -14.11 -10.36
N CYS A 178 3.11 -15.13 -11.09
CA CYS A 178 2.48 -16.47 -11.09
C CYS A 178 3.44 -17.46 -10.47
N HIS A 179 2.97 -18.23 -9.50
CA HIS A 179 3.73 -19.40 -9.05
C HIS A 179 3.92 -20.36 -10.24
N LYS A 180 5.19 -20.73 -10.49
CA LYS A 180 5.53 -21.74 -11.52
C LYS A 180 5.32 -23.14 -10.99
#